data_a2a0c246a68a6cc868328ab92b02b3cd
#
_entry.id   a2a0c246a68a6cc868328ab92b02b3cd
#
_cell.length_a   1.000
_cell.length_b   1.000
_cell.length_c   1.000
_cell.angle_alpha   90.00
_cell.angle_beta   90.00
_cell.angle_gamma   90.00
#
_symmetry.space_group_name_H-M   'P 1'
#
loop_
_entity.id
_entity.type
_entity.pdbx_description
1 polymer ?
#
loop_
_entity_poly.entity_id
_entity_poly.type
_entity_poly.pdbx_seq_one_letter_code
_entity_poly.pdbx_strand_id
1 'polypeptide(L)'
;MNGLLNEQKSIYLQICEMIETDILRGILLEEERVPSTNELARHYTINPATAAKGVNMLVDEGILYKKRGIGMFVTKGAAEKIRQRRREAFLKVKLQELLQEAQSLGIGREEIGRAHV
;
A
#
# COMPACT_ATOMS: atom_id res chain seq x y z
N MET A 1 -8.88 -10.07 -1.79
CA MET A 1 -7.91 -9.54 -2.77
C MET A 1 -8.46 -9.70 -4.17
N ASN A 2 -8.96 -8.61 -4.68
CA ASN A 2 -9.58 -8.56 -6.00
C ASN A 2 -8.80 -7.59 -6.84
N GLY A 3 -8.50 -7.93 -8.04
CA GLY A 3 -7.84 -7.04 -8.96
C GLY A 3 -6.85 -7.77 -9.85
N LEU A 4 -6.66 -7.21 -11.01
CA LEU A 4 -5.71 -7.71 -11.98
C LEU A 4 -4.38 -7.01 -11.77
N LEU A 5 -3.30 -7.75 -11.93
CA LEU A 5 -1.96 -7.19 -11.83
C LEU A 5 -1.65 -6.39 -13.09
N ASN A 6 -0.95 -5.28 -12.90
CA ASN A 6 -0.51 -4.40 -13.96
C ASN A 6 0.93 -4.75 -14.34
N GLU A 7 1.16 -5.09 -15.59
CA GLU A 7 2.51 -5.47 -16.05
C GLU A 7 3.52 -4.32 -16.03
N GLN A 8 3.05 -3.07 -16.00
CA GLN A 8 3.91 -1.89 -16.00
C GLN A 8 4.51 -1.56 -14.63
N LYS A 9 3.99 -2.16 -13.54
CA LYS A 9 4.51 -2.02 -12.19
C LYS A 9 5.16 -3.30 -11.74
N SER A 10 6.13 -3.19 -10.83
CA SER A 10 6.72 -4.37 -10.20
C SER A 10 5.64 -5.20 -9.51
N ILE A 11 5.58 -6.48 -9.82
CA ILE A 11 4.55 -7.38 -9.29
C ILE A 11 4.56 -7.42 -7.77
N TYR A 12 5.76 -7.50 -7.15
CA TYR A 12 5.85 -7.58 -5.70
C TYR A 12 5.31 -6.31 -5.01
N LEU A 13 5.47 -5.14 -5.62
CA LEU A 13 4.91 -3.90 -5.08
C LEU A 13 3.39 -3.89 -5.17
N GLN A 14 2.84 -4.44 -6.24
CA GLN A 14 1.38 -4.57 -6.37
C GLN A 14 0.80 -5.50 -5.32
N ILE A 15 1.51 -6.58 -4.99
CA ILE A 15 1.11 -7.48 -3.91
C ILE A 15 1.07 -6.73 -2.58
N CYS A 16 2.11 -5.93 -2.29
CA CYS A 16 2.14 -5.08 -1.08
C CYS A 16 0.92 -4.15 -1.04
N GLU A 17 0.69 -3.42 -2.13
CA GLU A 17 -0.40 -2.44 -2.21
C GLU A 17 -1.76 -3.09 -2.03
N MET A 18 -1.96 -4.28 -2.58
CA MET A 18 -3.23 -5.00 -2.46
C MET A 18 -3.49 -5.44 -1.03
N ILE A 19 -2.48 -5.97 -0.35
CA ILE A 19 -2.60 -6.35 1.05
C ILE A 19 -2.89 -5.11 1.91
N GLU A 20 -2.16 -4.03 1.68
CA GLU A 20 -2.37 -2.77 2.41
C GLU A 20 -3.77 -2.22 2.20
N THR A 21 -4.26 -2.25 0.97
CA THR A 21 -5.60 -1.77 0.66
C THR A 21 -6.66 -2.60 1.37
N ASP A 22 -6.48 -3.92 1.44
CA ASP A 22 -7.38 -4.79 2.16
C ASP A 22 -7.39 -4.49 3.67
N ILE A 23 -6.22 -4.15 4.22
CA ILE A 23 -6.13 -3.74 5.62
C ILE A 23 -6.84 -2.40 5.85
N LEU A 24 -6.63 -1.43 4.97
CA LEU A 24 -7.29 -0.12 5.08
C LEU A 24 -8.80 -0.20 4.95
N ARG A 25 -9.30 -1.14 4.14
CA ARG A 25 -10.74 -1.34 3.94
C ARG A 25 -11.39 -2.20 5.00
N GLY A 26 -10.62 -2.76 5.92
CA GLY A 26 -11.15 -3.65 6.94
C GLY A 26 -11.46 -5.05 6.44
N ILE A 27 -10.98 -5.42 5.25
CA ILE A 27 -11.11 -6.78 4.72
C ILE A 27 -10.16 -7.73 5.46
N LEU A 28 -8.95 -7.25 5.76
CA LEU A 28 -7.99 -7.92 6.63
C LEU A 28 -7.91 -7.12 7.93
N LEU A 29 -8.25 -7.77 9.04
CA LEU A 29 -8.28 -7.12 10.35
C LEU A 29 -6.97 -7.36 11.10
N GLU A 30 -6.73 -6.54 12.13
CA GLU A 30 -5.58 -6.71 13.01
C GLU A 30 -5.56 -8.14 13.59
N GLU A 31 -4.37 -8.71 13.68
CA GLU A 31 -4.14 -10.07 14.19
C GLU A 31 -4.72 -11.17 13.32
N GLU A 32 -5.30 -10.83 12.18
CA GLU A 32 -5.84 -11.79 11.24
C GLU A 32 -4.74 -12.34 10.35
N ARG A 33 -4.83 -13.62 10.01
CA ARG A 33 -3.87 -14.28 9.14
C ARG A 33 -4.07 -13.84 7.70
N VAL A 34 -2.98 -13.47 7.03
CA VAL A 34 -3.02 -13.15 5.60
C VAL A 34 -2.79 -14.41 4.77
N PRO A 35 -3.17 -14.41 3.48
CA PRO A 35 -2.88 -15.54 2.60
C PRO A 35 -1.37 -15.82 2.58
N SER A 36 -1.01 -17.11 2.51
CA SER A 36 0.38 -17.49 2.45
C SER A 36 1.02 -17.09 1.12
N THR A 37 2.35 -17.03 1.09
CA THR A 37 3.09 -16.77 -0.13
C THR A 37 2.69 -17.72 -1.26
N ASN A 38 2.51 -19.00 -0.95
CA ASN A 38 2.11 -20.01 -1.93
C ASN A 38 0.68 -19.79 -2.41
N GLU A 39 -0.22 -19.41 -1.53
CA GLU A 39 -1.60 -19.08 -1.90
C GLU A 39 -1.65 -17.86 -2.83
N LEU A 40 -0.88 -16.82 -2.52
CA LEU A 40 -0.78 -15.64 -3.37
C LEU A 40 -0.19 -15.97 -4.74
N ALA A 41 0.87 -16.79 -4.76
CA ALA A 41 1.51 -17.18 -6.00
C ALA A 41 0.56 -17.95 -6.92
N ARG A 42 -0.25 -18.84 -6.36
CA ARG A 42 -1.25 -19.58 -7.12
C ARG A 42 -2.39 -18.70 -7.59
N HIS A 43 -2.89 -17.84 -6.72
CA HIS A 43 -4.03 -16.98 -7.05
C HIS A 43 -3.71 -16.03 -8.19
N TYR A 44 -2.53 -15.44 -8.20
CA TYR A 44 -2.12 -14.49 -9.22
C TYR A 44 -1.26 -15.08 -10.33
N THR A 45 -1.00 -16.37 -10.28
CA THR A 45 -0.15 -17.07 -11.25
C THR A 45 1.21 -16.39 -11.40
N ILE A 46 1.88 -16.17 -10.28
CA ILE A 46 3.20 -15.53 -10.22
C ILE A 46 4.20 -16.43 -9.52
N ASN A 47 5.48 -16.08 -9.66
CA ASN A 47 6.57 -16.79 -9.00
C ASN A 47 6.43 -16.65 -7.47
N PRO A 48 6.50 -17.77 -6.72
CA PRO A 48 6.47 -17.73 -5.26
C PRO A 48 7.51 -16.80 -4.64
N ALA A 49 8.69 -16.69 -5.23
CA ALA A 49 9.74 -15.78 -4.75
C ALA A 49 9.32 -14.32 -4.87
N THR A 50 8.58 -13.97 -5.92
CA THR A 50 8.05 -12.63 -6.11
C THR A 50 6.97 -12.31 -5.08
N ALA A 51 6.08 -13.25 -4.83
CA ALA A 51 5.06 -13.10 -3.78
C ALA A 51 5.73 -12.96 -2.41
N ALA A 52 6.75 -13.77 -2.13
CA ALA A 52 7.50 -13.69 -0.88
C ALA A 52 8.18 -12.35 -0.69
N LYS A 53 8.74 -11.78 -1.77
CA LYS A 53 9.39 -10.47 -1.70
C LYS A 53 8.39 -9.38 -1.27
N GLY A 54 7.18 -9.40 -1.84
CA GLY A 54 6.14 -8.46 -1.46
C GLY A 54 5.71 -8.60 0.00
N VAL A 55 5.45 -9.82 0.43
CA VAL A 55 5.03 -10.10 1.81
C VAL A 55 6.14 -9.72 2.79
N ASN A 56 7.40 -10.07 2.48
CA ASN A 56 8.53 -9.77 3.35
C ASN A 56 8.78 -8.26 3.48
N MET A 57 8.52 -7.48 2.45
CA MET A 57 8.57 -6.02 2.56
C MET A 57 7.60 -5.49 3.61
N LEU A 58 6.40 -6.04 3.66
CA LEU A 58 5.41 -5.64 4.67
C LEU A 58 5.82 -6.07 6.07
N VAL A 59 6.49 -7.20 6.20
CA VAL A 59 7.06 -7.64 7.48
C VAL A 59 8.16 -6.67 7.93
N ASP A 60 9.05 -6.30 7.01
CA ASP A 60 10.14 -5.36 7.31
C ASP A 60 9.62 -3.99 7.74
N GLU A 61 8.49 -3.56 7.18
CA GLU A 61 7.86 -2.30 7.52
C GLU A 61 6.99 -2.37 8.78
N GLY A 62 6.84 -3.54 9.37
CA GLY A 62 6.05 -3.73 10.57
C GLY A 62 4.54 -3.75 10.35
N ILE A 63 4.10 -3.92 9.10
CA ILE A 63 2.67 -4.04 8.75
C ILE A 63 2.17 -5.46 8.99
N LEU A 64 3.02 -6.44 8.70
CA LEU A 64 2.76 -7.85 9.00
C LEU A 64 3.81 -8.35 9.96
N TYR A 65 3.49 -9.44 10.65
CA TYR A 65 4.49 -10.16 11.44
C TYR A 65 4.33 -11.66 11.24
N LYS A 66 5.43 -12.36 11.39
CA LYS A 66 5.49 -13.80 11.16
C LYS A 66 5.34 -14.56 12.48
N LYS A 67 4.43 -15.53 12.51
CA LYS A 67 4.38 -16.55 13.56
C LYS A 67 4.96 -17.82 12.98
N ARG A 68 6.11 -18.21 13.49
CA ARG A 68 6.87 -19.35 12.98
C ARG A 68 6.02 -20.62 12.96
N GLY A 69 5.95 -21.27 11.79
CA GLY A 69 5.18 -22.49 11.60
C GLY A 69 3.67 -22.30 11.46
N ILE A 70 3.18 -21.07 11.58
CA ILE A 70 1.74 -20.78 11.53
C ILE A 70 1.39 -19.89 10.32
N GLY A 71 2.12 -18.81 10.11
CA GLY A 71 1.87 -17.90 8.99
C GLY A 71 2.20 -16.45 9.28
N MET A 72 1.69 -15.58 8.43
CA MET A 72 1.83 -14.14 8.54
C MET A 72 0.53 -13.53 9.02
N PHE A 73 0.62 -12.53 9.89
CA PHE A 73 -0.53 -11.89 10.51
C PHE A 73 -0.44 -10.38 10.42
N VAL A 74 -1.59 -9.70 10.42
CA VAL A 74 -1.64 -8.25 10.39
C VAL A 74 -1.25 -7.71 11.77
N THR A 75 -0.28 -6.80 11.78
CA THR A 75 0.20 -6.17 13.02
C THR A 75 -0.87 -5.26 13.58
N LYS A 76 -0.96 -5.20 14.91
CA LYS A 76 -1.82 -4.25 15.60
C LYS A 76 -1.40 -2.82 15.23
N GLY A 77 -2.36 -1.99 14.84
CA GLY A 77 -2.09 -0.63 14.39
C GLY A 77 -1.63 -0.52 12.93
N ALA A 78 -1.70 -1.61 12.16
CA ALA A 78 -1.23 -1.62 10.78
C ALA A 78 -1.95 -0.62 9.88
N ALA A 79 -3.27 -0.50 10.00
CA ALA A 79 -4.05 0.42 9.17
C ALA A 79 -3.59 1.87 9.34
N GLU A 80 -3.37 2.29 10.58
CA GLU A 80 -2.91 3.66 10.88
C GLU A 80 -1.49 3.89 10.35
N LYS A 81 -0.62 2.91 10.49
CA LYS A 81 0.75 2.98 9.98
C LYS A 81 0.77 3.13 8.46
N ILE A 82 -0.06 2.36 7.76
CA ILE A 82 -0.20 2.45 6.30
C ILE A 82 -0.74 3.82 5.90
N ARG A 83 -1.79 4.28 6.58
CA ARG A 83 -2.43 5.56 6.28
C ARG A 83 -1.46 6.71 6.44
N GLN A 84 -0.69 6.72 7.52
CA GLN A 84 0.30 7.76 7.76
C GLN A 84 1.38 7.78 6.69
N ARG A 85 1.89 6.61 6.30
CA ARG A 85 2.90 6.53 5.25
C ARG A 85 2.36 7.00 3.90
N ARG A 86 1.14 6.61 3.53
CA ARG A 86 0.51 7.04 2.28
C ARG A 86 0.22 8.53 2.28
N ARG A 87 -0.15 9.08 3.44
CA ARG A 87 -0.35 10.52 3.62
C ARG A 87 0.92 11.31 3.36
N GLU A 88 2.02 10.87 3.96
CA GLU A 88 3.32 11.54 3.78
C GLU A 88 3.77 11.50 2.33
N ALA A 89 3.62 10.34 1.67
CA ALA A 89 3.96 10.21 0.26
C ALA A 89 3.10 11.12 -0.62
N PHE A 90 1.81 11.18 -0.35
CA PHE A 90 0.88 12.05 -1.06
C PHE A 90 1.26 13.52 -0.94
N LEU A 91 1.51 13.98 0.29
CA LEU A 91 1.89 15.37 0.55
C LEU A 91 3.22 15.72 -0.10
N LYS A 92 4.17 14.80 -0.09
CA LYS A 92 5.48 15.03 -0.67
C LYS A 92 5.45 15.15 -2.20
N VAL A 93 4.66 14.31 -2.86
CA VAL A 93 4.64 14.21 -4.32
C VAL A 93 3.51 15.02 -4.93
N LYS A 94 2.28 14.72 -4.58
CA LYS A 94 1.10 15.32 -5.23
C LYS A 94 0.92 16.79 -4.92
N LEU A 95 1.21 17.20 -3.71
CA LEU A 95 1.13 18.61 -3.34
C LEU A 95 2.16 19.43 -4.10
N GLN A 96 3.40 18.92 -4.22
CA GLN A 96 4.42 19.60 -4.99
C GLN A 96 4.06 19.70 -6.47
N GLU A 97 3.53 18.64 -7.05
CA GLU A 97 3.07 18.65 -8.44
C GLU A 97 1.98 19.71 -8.63
N LEU A 98 1.03 19.77 -7.71
CA LEU A 98 -0.05 20.75 -7.75
C LEU A 98 0.49 22.17 -7.67
N LEU A 99 1.39 22.43 -6.74
CA LEU A 99 1.97 23.77 -6.55
C LEU A 99 2.79 24.20 -7.76
N GLN A 100 3.56 23.30 -8.36
CA GLN A 100 4.35 23.62 -9.55
C GLN A 100 3.44 23.94 -10.74
N GLU A 101 2.41 23.15 -10.95
CA GLU A 101 1.47 23.41 -12.03
C GLU A 101 0.70 24.72 -11.82
N ALA A 102 0.25 24.97 -10.61
CA ALA A 102 -0.43 26.23 -10.26
C ALA A 102 0.49 27.44 -10.52
N GLN A 103 1.75 27.33 -10.15
CA GLN A 103 2.72 28.39 -10.39
C GLN A 103 2.89 28.69 -11.89
N SER A 104 2.95 27.64 -12.72
CA SER A 104 3.07 27.80 -14.17
C SER A 104 1.83 28.45 -14.80
N LEU A 105 0.68 28.32 -14.14
CA LEU A 105 -0.59 28.91 -14.60
C LEU A 105 -0.89 30.25 -13.94
N GLY A 106 0.01 30.77 -13.11
CA GLY A 106 -0.21 32.02 -12.41
C GLY A 106 -1.24 31.96 -11.30
N ILE A 107 -1.54 30.77 -10.79
CA ILE A 107 -2.49 30.56 -9.70
C ILE A 107 -1.77 30.71 -8.37
N GLY A 108 -2.24 31.62 -7.52
CA GLY A 108 -1.66 31.85 -6.20
C GLY A 108 -2.22 30.91 -5.14
N ARG A 109 -1.56 30.89 -3.98
CA ARG A 109 -1.98 30.04 -2.84
C ARG A 109 -3.38 30.37 -2.36
N GLU A 110 -3.78 31.63 -2.40
CA GLU A 110 -5.12 32.05 -1.98
C GLU A 110 -6.21 31.47 -2.88
N GLU A 111 -5.96 31.43 -4.18
CA GLU A 111 -6.91 30.86 -5.11
C GLU A 111 -7.10 29.37 -4.87
N ILE A 112 -6.02 28.65 -4.57
CA ILE A 112 -6.08 27.21 -4.25
C ILE A 112 -6.91 27.00 -2.97
N GLY A 113 -6.69 27.82 -1.94
CA GLY A 113 -7.43 27.76 -0.70
C GLY A 113 -8.92 28.05 -0.88
N ARG A 114 -9.25 29.00 -1.73
CA ARG A 114 -10.66 29.34 -2.02
C ARG A 114 -11.37 28.24 -2.78
N ALA A 115 -10.68 27.55 -3.68
CA ALA A 115 -11.25 26.45 -4.45
C ALA A 115 -11.65 25.27 -3.57
N HIS A 116 -11.03 25.15 -2.40
CA HIS A 116 -11.32 24.09 -1.45
C HIS A 116 -12.65 24.27 -0.70
N VAL A 117 -13.16 25.49 -0.59
CA VAL A 117 -14.36 25.81 0.21
C VAL A 117 -15.67 25.37 -0.45
#